data_34835d4ff30937d3b6902291db2c2bb4
#
_entry.id   34835d4ff30937d3b6902291db2c2bb4
#
_cell.length_a   1.000
_cell.length_b   1.000
_cell.length_c   1.000
_cell.angle_alpha   90.00
_cell.angle_beta   90.00
_cell.angle_gamma   90.00
#
_symmetry.space_group_name_H-M   'P 1'
#
loop_
_entity.id
_entity.type
_entity.pdbx_description
1 polymer ?
#
loop_
_entity_poly.entity_id
_entity_poly.type
_entity_poly.pdbx_seq_one_letter_code
_entity_poly.pdbx_strand_id
1 'polypeptide(L)' 'MAYEYPSAAGTVCLIQVNGRWLLHYAGRRTGGWKSPDVAAKAVARHQSGLPAWDRRRTEAPEDLLDWRPLGESL' A
#
# COMPACT_ATOMS: atom_id res chain seq x y z
N MET A 1 6.04 -3.62 -10.88
CA MET A 1 6.72 -3.24 -9.67
C MET A 1 5.75 -3.23 -8.50
N ALA A 2 6.19 -3.67 -7.35
CA ALA A 2 5.28 -3.76 -6.22
C ALA A 2 6.03 -3.70 -4.90
N TYR A 3 5.33 -3.31 -3.85
CA TYR A 3 5.85 -3.29 -2.49
C TYR A 3 4.81 -3.89 -1.56
N GLU A 4 5.25 -4.48 -0.47
CA GLU A 4 4.32 -5.01 0.53
C GLU A 4 4.77 -4.68 1.94
N TYR A 5 3.82 -4.64 2.84
CA TYR A 5 4.08 -4.49 4.26
C TYR A 5 3.18 -5.45 5.03
N PRO A 6 3.73 -6.43 5.74
CA PRO A 6 2.93 -7.37 6.54
C PRO A 6 2.53 -6.70 7.84
N SER A 7 1.34 -6.09 7.85
CA SER A 7 0.84 -5.42 9.03
C SER A 7 0.14 -6.38 9.96
N ALA A 8 -0.14 -5.94 11.18
CA ALA A 8 -0.87 -6.74 12.16
C ALA A 8 -2.29 -7.06 11.69
N ALA A 9 -2.83 -6.27 10.77
CA ALA A 9 -4.17 -6.48 10.24
C ALA A 9 -4.14 -7.23 8.90
N GLY A 10 -2.98 -7.73 8.49
CA GLY A 10 -2.82 -8.43 7.23
C GLY A 10 -1.85 -7.68 6.33
N THR A 11 -1.47 -8.33 5.23
CA THR A 11 -0.51 -7.74 4.31
C THR A 11 -1.17 -6.69 3.43
N VAL A 12 -0.55 -5.52 3.36
CA VAL A 12 -0.95 -4.47 2.43
C VAL A 12 0.07 -4.45 1.30
N CYS A 13 -0.40 -4.26 0.08
CA CYS A 13 0.46 -4.23 -1.11
C CYS A 13 0.23 -2.97 -1.91
N LEU A 14 1.31 -2.42 -2.44
CA LEU A 14 1.24 -1.32 -3.39
C LEU A 14 1.69 -1.87 -4.74
N ILE A 15 0.81 -1.79 -5.73
CA ILE A 15 1.05 -2.40 -7.03
C ILE A 15 0.92 -1.33 -8.12
N GLN A 16 1.86 -1.34 -9.05
CA GLN A 16 1.83 -0.40 -10.16
C GLN A 16 1.06 -1.00 -11.32
N VAL A 17 0.07 -0.24 -11.79
CA VAL A 17 -0.74 -0.63 -12.94
C VAL A 17 -0.87 0.59 -13.85
N ASN A 18 -0.40 0.48 -15.08
CA ASN A 18 -0.47 1.56 -16.07
C ASN A 18 0.09 2.89 -15.55
N GLY A 19 1.21 2.83 -14.85
CA GLY A 19 1.88 4.02 -14.34
C GLY A 19 1.26 4.61 -13.08
N ARG A 20 0.24 3.97 -12.53
CA ARG A 20 -0.39 4.41 -11.28
C ARG A 20 -0.17 3.36 -10.21
N TRP A 21 -0.17 3.81 -8.97
CA TRP A 21 0.02 2.92 -7.82
C TRP A 21 -1.29 2.70 -7.10
N LEU A 22 -1.61 1.43 -6.85
CA LEU A 22 -2.85 1.02 -6.18
C LEU A 22 -2.54 0.30 -4.89
N LEU A 23 -3.42 0.46 -3.91
CA LEU A 23 -3.36 -0.31 -2.68
C LEU A 23 -4.23 -1.55 -2.82
N HIS A 24 -3.66 -2.71 -2.51
CA HIS A 24 -4.39 -3.98 -2.42
C HIS A 24 -4.41 -4.41 -0.96
N TYR A 25 -5.59 -4.65 -0.44
CA TYR A 25 -5.77 -5.10 0.93
C TYR A 25 -7.09 -5.85 1.07
N ALA A 26 -7.05 -7.02 1.70
CA ALA A 26 -8.24 -7.83 1.99
C ALA A 26 -9.10 -8.09 0.75
N GLY A 27 -8.47 -8.34 -0.39
CA GLY A 27 -9.15 -8.61 -1.64
C GLY A 27 -9.74 -7.39 -2.32
N ARG A 28 -9.47 -6.21 -1.81
CA ARG A 28 -9.96 -4.95 -2.37
C ARG A 28 -8.79 -4.09 -2.82
N ARG A 29 -9.09 -3.13 -3.67
CA ARG A 29 -8.05 -2.22 -4.15
C ARG A 29 -8.62 -0.82 -4.34
N THR A 30 -7.74 0.16 -4.19
CA THR A 30 -8.08 1.57 -4.37
C THR A 30 -6.81 2.33 -4.73
N GLY A 31 -6.94 3.59 -5.10
CA GLY A 31 -5.80 4.45 -5.29
C GLY A 31 -5.75 5.07 -6.67
N GLY A 32 -4.55 5.06 -7.25
CA GLY A 32 -4.24 5.77 -8.47
C GLY A 32 -3.22 6.86 -8.20
N TRP A 33 -2.34 6.62 -7.22
CA TRP A 33 -1.29 7.58 -6.87
C TRP A 33 -0.21 7.61 -7.92
N LYS A 34 0.45 8.75 -8.03
CA LYS A 34 1.49 8.95 -9.04
C LYS A 34 2.79 8.25 -8.68
N SER A 35 3.05 8.07 -7.40
CA SER A 35 4.28 7.44 -6.96
C SER A 35 4.02 6.53 -5.78
N PRO A 36 4.90 5.53 -5.55
CA PRO A 36 4.73 4.64 -4.41
C PRO A 36 4.96 5.34 -3.08
N ASP A 37 5.77 6.42 -3.07
CA ASP A 37 5.99 7.19 -1.85
C ASP A 37 4.71 7.87 -1.38
N VAL A 38 3.98 8.47 -2.30
CA VAL A 38 2.71 9.11 -1.99
C VAL A 38 1.70 8.07 -1.52
N ALA A 39 1.69 6.91 -2.18
CA ALA A 39 0.81 5.82 -1.79
C ALA A 39 1.11 5.33 -0.37
N ALA A 40 2.38 5.14 -0.05
CA ALA A 40 2.77 4.67 1.28
C ALA A 40 2.33 5.66 2.36
N LYS A 41 2.48 6.95 2.10
CA LYS A 41 2.03 7.97 3.06
C LYS A 41 0.51 7.93 3.26
N ALA A 42 -0.24 7.77 2.17
CA ALA A 42 -1.69 7.70 2.27
C ALA A 42 -2.13 6.49 3.10
N VAL A 43 -1.47 5.36 2.92
CA VAL A 43 -1.77 4.15 3.69
C VAL A 43 -1.42 4.36 5.16
N ALA A 44 -0.23 4.93 5.44
CA ALA A 44 0.21 5.15 6.81
C ALA A 44 -0.71 6.10 7.57
N ARG A 45 -1.28 7.08 6.87
CA ARG A 45 -2.17 8.06 7.49
C ARG A 45 -3.63 7.64 7.47
N HIS A 46 -3.92 6.42 7.01
CA HIS A 46 -5.29 5.91 6.89
C HIS A 46 -6.17 6.81 6.05
N GLN A 47 -5.59 7.32 4.97
CA GLN A 47 -6.27 8.18 4.01
C GLN A 47 -6.18 7.56 2.62
N SER A 48 -6.25 6.24 2.57
CA SER A 48 -6.10 5.52 1.30
C SER A 48 -7.35 5.53 0.44
N GLY A 49 -8.51 5.77 1.05
CA GLY A 49 -9.76 5.66 0.34
C GLY A 49 -10.36 4.27 0.42
N LEU A 50 -9.73 3.35 1.14
CA LEU A 50 -10.23 2.00 1.34
C LEU A 50 -10.72 1.85 2.78
N PRO A 51 -12.04 1.87 3.01
CA PRO A 51 -12.56 1.84 4.39
C PRO A 51 -12.09 0.63 5.19
N ALA A 52 -11.90 -0.51 4.53
CA ALA A 52 -11.43 -1.72 5.20
C ALA A 52 -10.07 -1.52 5.85
N TRP A 53 -9.25 -0.63 5.30
CA TRP A 53 -7.96 -0.28 5.88
C TRP A 53 -8.04 0.97 6.73
N ASP A 54 -8.70 2.02 6.22
CA ASP A 54 -8.71 3.33 6.90
C ASP A 54 -9.36 3.30 8.27
N ARG A 55 -10.27 2.37 8.49
CA ARG A 55 -10.93 2.22 9.78
C ARG A 55 -10.11 1.44 10.79
N ARG A 56 -9.03 0.83 10.35
CA ARG A 56 -8.17 0.10 11.26
C ARG A 56 -7.19 1.06 11.91
N ARG A 57 -6.73 0.69 13.11
CA ARG A 57 -5.72 1.48 13.82
C ARG A 57 -4.35 0.87 13.66
N THR A 58 -4.21 -0.07 12.73
CA THR A 58 -2.97 -0.75 12.48
C THR A 58 -1.97 0.20 11.83
N GLU A 59 -0.76 0.22 12.33
CA GLU A 59 0.27 1.10 11.78
C GLU A 59 0.90 0.52 10.52
N ALA A 60 1.26 1.40 9.62
CA ALA A 60 2.06 1.07 8.46
C ALA A 60 3.09 2.20 8.29
N PRO A 61 4.29 1.90 7.80
CA PRO A 61 5.32 2.93 7.70
C PRO A 61 5.03 3.93 6.59
N GLU A 62 5.31 5.20 6.86
CA GLU A 62 5.20 6.25 5.85
C GLU A 62 6.33 6.18 4.84
N ASP A 63 7.48 5.68 5.29
CA ASP A 63 8.67 5.64 4.45
C ASP A 63 8.65 4.35 3.62
N LEU A 64 8.71 4.52 2.31
CA LEU A 64 8.70 3.38 1.40
C LEU A 64 9.87 2.44 1.63
N LEU A 65 10.97 2.94 2.20
CA LEU A 65 12.13 2.11 2.51
C LEU A 65 11.82 1.03 3.54
N ASP A 66 10.78 1.24 4.34
CA ASP A 66 10.34 0.26 5.33
C ASP A 66 9.35 -0.74 4.75
N TRP A 67 8.96 -0.54 3.50
CA TRP A 67 8.16 -1.51 2.77
C TRP A 67 9.08 -2.48 2.04
N ARG A 68 8.63 -3.69 1.90
CA ARG A 68 9.44 -4.73 1.26
C ARG A 68 9.14 -4.77 -0.24
N PRO A 69 10.13 -4.55 -1.10
CA PRO A 69 9.88 -4.66 -2.53
C PRO A 69 9.57 -6.11 -2.88
N LEU A 70 8.54 -6.31 -3.67
CA LEU A 70 8.22 -7.63 -4.19
C LEU A 70 9.07 -7.85 -5.42
N GLY A 71 9.82 -8.91 -5.39
CA GLY A 71 10.71 -9.23 -6.47
C GLY A 71 9.96 -9.52 -7.73
N GLU A 72 10.36 -8.86 -8.76
CA GLU A 72 9.82 -9.14 -10.05
C GLU A 72 10.75 -9.93 -10.87
N SER A 73 11.76 -10.34 -10.29
CA SER A 73 12.71 -11.18 -10.94
C SER A 73 12.13 -12.53 -11.13
N LEU A 74 11.27 -12.60 -11.91
CA LEU A 74 10.67 -13.88 -12.13
C LEU A 74 11.29 -14.55 -13.31
#